data_273809ee98f4cf3a8612405b257c7079
#
_entry.id   273809ee98f4cf3a8612405b257c7079
#
_cell.length_a   1.000
_cell.length_b   1.000
_cell.length_c   1.000
_cell.angle_alpha   90.00
_cell.angle_beta   90.00
_cell.angle_gamma   90.00
#
_symmetry.space_group_name_H-M   'P 1'
#
loop_
_entity.id
_entity.type
_entity.pdbx_description
1 polymer ?
#
loop_
_entity_poly.entity_id
_entity_poly.type
_entity_poly.pdbx_seq_one_letter_code
_entity_poly.pdbx_strand_id
1 'polypeptide(L)'
;EILIGLVGSEMCIRDSDEAAFFRTTDRNKPHNAYASGEGLQKVIEKKGYSLGYRGLSDENHFRFATKAEPNTLGQYGAKAKDATYIDMSGCYPLTRCYFEFNEDDGLYYRSQHLSGSTDGPHIDAATGEQLTFKNILVQNTFHEELGEGYLAFQCHDTTRDGWFFTNGRGIHVNWEKTSDYSATRYYDDNGDEIILNTGKTMICIIEDGDSFTFH
;
A
#
# COMPACT_ATOMS: atom_id res chain seq x y z
N GLU A 1 -1.13 15.92 -1.37
CA GLU A 1 -0.87 16.56 -2.68
C GLU A 1 -0.98 15.60 -3.87
N ILE A 2 -0.59 14.33 -3.73
CA ILE A 2 -0.73 13.36 -4.84
C ILE A 2 -2.19 13.11 -5.20
N LEU A 3 -3.12 13.10 -4.26
CA LEU A 3 -4.56 12.92 -4.52
C LEU A 3 -5.24 14.21 -4.99
N ILE A 4 -4.89 15.37 -4.45
CA ILE A 4 -5.36 16.68 -4.93
C ILE A 4 -4.74 16.98 -6.31
N GLY A 5 -3.48 16.63 -6.51
CA GLY A 5 -2.81 16.67 -7.80
C GLY A 5 -3.44 15.75 -8.85
N LEU A 6 -3.96 14.57 -8.45
CA LEU A 6 -4.65 13.65 -9.36
C LEU A 6 -6.02 14.17 -9.80
N VAL A 7 -6.82 14.76 -8.93
CA VAL A 7 -8.12 15.31 -9.32
C VAL A 7 -7.96 16.58 -10.18
N GLY A 8 -7.06 17.47 -9.83
CA GLY A 8 -6.73 18.66 -10.64
C GLY A 8 -5.91 18.33 -11.89
N SER A 9 -5.00 17.36 -11.82
CA SER A 9 -4.21 16.90 -12.96
C SER A 9 -4.98 15.96 -13.87
N GLU A 10 -5.97 15.20 -13.39
CA GLU A 10 -6.86 14.43 -14.25
C GLU A 10 -7.63 15.34 -15.23
N MET A 11 -8.10 16.50 -14.79
CA MET A 11 -8.72 17.48 -15.69
C MET A 11 -7.68 18.14 -16.60
N CYS A 12 -6.54 18.57 -16.08
CA CYS A 12 -5.49 19.24 -16.88
C CYS A 12 -4.72 18.29 -17.80
N ILE A 13 -4.55 17.02 -17.43
CA ILE A 13 -3.90 16.03 -18.29
C ILE A 13 -4.88 15.48 -19.32
N ARG A 14 -6.16 15.38 -18.97
CA ARG A 14 -7.21 14.87 -19.84
C ARG A 14 -7.50 15.79 -21.03
N ASP A 15 -7.40 17.10 -20.85
CA ASP A 15 -7.62 18.08 -21.92
C ASP A 15 -6.41 18.26 -22.85
N SER A 16 -5.22 17.81 -22.41
CA SER A 16 -3.99 18.01 -23.17
C SER A 16 -3.35 16.74 -23.74
N ASP A 17 -3.68 15.56 -23.23
CA ASP A 17 -2.95 14.34 -23.59
C ASP A 17 -3.82 13.07 -23.62
N GLU A 18 -4.81 13.03 -24.52
CA GLU A 18 -5.64 11.84 -24.81
C GLU A 18 -4.81 10.59 -25.15
N ALA A 19 -3.53 10.75 -25.49
CA ALA A 19 -2.64 9.64 -25.80
C ALA A 19 -2.26 8.79 -24.58
N ALA A 20 -2.24 9.37 -23.37
CA ALA A 20 -1.84 8.66 -22.14
C ALA A 20 -3.02 8.02 -21.43
N PHE A 21 -4.20 8.65 -21.48
CA PHE A 21 -5.38 8.24 -20.73
C PHE A 21 -6.52 7.90 -21.67
N PHE A 22 -7.18 6.78 -21.40
CA PHE A 22 -8.33 6.34 -22.21
C PHE A 22 -9.38 5.70 -21.30
N ARG A 23 -10.59 5.58 -21.84
CA ARG A 23 -11.69 4.86 -21.19
C ARG A 23 -12.09 3.66 -22.01
N THR A 24 -12.30 2.55 -21.33
CA THR A 24 -12.85 1.33 -21.92
C THR A 24 -14.38 1.35 -21.84
N THR A 25 -15.02 0.43 -22.56
CA THR A 25 -16.48 0.27 -22.57
C THR A 25 -16.98 -0.95 -21.83
N ASP A 26 -16.07 -1.74 -21.26
CA ASP A 26 -16.32 -3.00 -20.56
C ASP A 26 -16.91 -2.82 -19.16
N ARG A 27 -16.79 -1.61 -18.60
CA ARG A 27 -17.34 -1.26 -17.29
C ARG A 27 -17.78 0.20 -17.21
N ASN A 28 -18.54 0.52 -16.18
CA ASN A 28 -19.10 1.86 -15.98
C ASN A 28 -18.08 2.84 -15.40
N LYS A 29 -18.30 4.14 -15.64
CA LYS A 29 -17.58 5.23 -14.95
C LYS A 29 -17.85 5.14 -13.44
N PRO A 30 -16.85 5.46 -12.58
CA PRO A 30 -15.50 5.95 -12.90
C PRO A 30 -14.48 4.84 -13.19
N HIS A 31 -14.83 3.57 -13.03
CA HIS A 31 -13.93 2.39 -12.97
C HIS A 31 -13.40 1.95 -14.35
N ASN A 32 -13.59 2.73 -15.39
CA ASN A 32 -13.18 2.42 -16.76
C ASN A 32 -12.10 3.36 -17.32
N ALA A 33 -11.44 4.13 -16.45
CA ALA A 33 -10.34 5.01 -16.84
C ALA A 33 -8.99 4.29 -16.63
N TYR A 34 -8.17 4.32 -17.66
CA TYR A 34 -6.87 3.66 -17.69
C TYR A 34 -5.80 4.58 -18.27
N ALA A 35 -4.55 4.29 -17.95
CA ALA A 35 -3.38 4.84 -18.61
C ALA A 35 -2.54 3.70 -19.20
N SER A 36 -1.89 3.95 -20.34
CA SER A 36 -0.91 3.02 -20.90
C SER A 36 0.51 3.50 -20.65
N GLY A 37 1.44 2.57 -20.43
CA GLY A 37 2.86 2.91 -20.26
C GLY A 37 3.44 3.63 -21.49
N GLU A 38 3.07 3.17 -22.70
CA GLU A 38 3.48 3.80 -23.95
C GLU A 38 2.92 5.24 -24.07
N GLY A 39 1.65 5.44 -23.70
CA GLY A 39 1.01 6.76 -23.72
C GLY A 39 1.68 7.70 -22.71
N LEU A 40 1.95 7.24 -21.50
CA LEU A 40 2.65 8.03 -20.47
C LEU A 40 4.06 8.42 -20.94
N GLN A 41 4.81 7.50 -21.56
CA GLN A 41 6.13 7.80 -22.09
C GLN A 41 6.09 8.91 -23.15
N LYS A 42 5.14 8.83 -24.08
CA LYS A 42 4.95 9.88 -25.12
C LYS A 42 4.67 11.26 -24.50
N VAL A 43 3.86 11.30 -23.43
CA VAL A 43 3.57 12.55 -22.71
C VAL A 43 4.80 13.09 -22.00
N ILE A 44 5.58 12.22 -21.34
CA ILE A 44 6.83 12.59 -20.66
C ILE A 44 7.82 13.21 -21.65
N GLU A 45 8.02 12.55 -22.81
CA GLU A 45 8.89 13.04 -23.89
C GLU A 45 8.38 14.38 -24.45
N LYS A 46 7.08 14.47 -24.77
CA LYS A 46 6.46 15.68 -25.31
C LYS A 46 6.60 16.88 -24.36
N LYS A 47 6.49 16.65 -23.05
CA LYS A 47 6.60 17.71 -22.04
C LYS A 47 8.03 17.94 -21.54
N GLY A 48 8.97 17.13 -21.96
CA GLY A 48 10.37 17.21 -21.53
C GLY A 48 10.56 16.93 -20.05
N TYR A 49 9.73 16.07 -19.45
CA TYR A 49 9.87 15.68 -18.06
C TYR A 49 11.05 14.73 -17.88
N SER A 50 11.78 14.92 -16.79
CA SER A 50 12.82 13.97 -16.37
C SER A 50 12.21 12.77 -15.67
N LEU A 51 12.72 11.57 -15.98
CA LEU A 51 12.43 10.36 -15.21
C LEU A 51 13.26 10.23 -13.92
N GLY A 52 14.25 11.11 -13.74
CA GLY A 52 15.06 11.18 -12.53
C GLY A 52 14.32 11.88 -11.39
N TYR A 53 14.55 11.44 -10.16
CA TYR A 53 14.02 12.09 -8.97
C TYR A 53 14.66 13.47 -8.80
N ARG A 54 13.83 14.51 -8.74
CA ARG A 54 14.32 15.87 -8.49
C ARG A 54 14.31 16.15 -6.98
N GLY A 55 15.49 16.33 -6.39
CA GLY A 55 15.62 16.73 -4.98
C GLY A 55 15.22 15.66 -3.97
N LEU A 56 14.98 14.43 -4.42
CA LEU A 56 14.80 13.29 -3.53
C LEU A 56 16.18 12.74 -3.14
N SER A 57 16.31 12.27 -1.89
CA SER A 57 17.50 11.59 -1.46
C SER A 57 17.67 10.27 -2.22
N ASP A 58 18.90 9.86 -2.51
CA ASP A 58 19.20 8.55 -3.09
C ASP A 58 19.03 7.41 -2.07
N GLU A 59 18.48 7.72 -0.88
CA GLU A 59 18.23 6.75 0.16
C GLU A 59 17.12 5.79 -0.24
N ASN A 60 17.37 4.51 -0.05
CA ASN A 60 16.35 3.49 -0.21
C ASN A 60 15.23 3.71 0.80
N HIS A 61 13.96 3.68 0.33
CA HIS A 61 12.79 3.78 1.20
C HIS A 61 12.68 2.64 2.21
N PHE A 62 13.19 1.45 1.85
CA PHE A 62 13.10 0.26 2.68
C PHE A 62 14.43 -0.47 2.73
N ARG A 63 14.66 -1.16 3.84
CA ARG A 63 15.75 -2.11 4.01
C ARG A 63 15.21 -3.52 3.86
N PHE A 64 15.93 -4.37 3.12
CA PHE A 64 15.50 -5.73 2.84
C PHE A 64 16.49 -6.75 3.39
N ALA A 65 15.95 -7.80 4.01
CA ALA A 65 16.68 -9.01 4.36
C ALA A 65 17.10 -9.77 3.10
N THR A 66 18.18 -10.50 3.19
CA THR A 66 18.56 -11.41 2.12
C THR A 66 17.67 -12.64 2.10
N LYS A 67 17.60 -13.35 0.97
CA LYS A 67 16.86 -14.62 0.89
C LYS A 67 17.50 -15.70 1.77
N ALA A 68 18.81 -15.63 1.99
CA ALA A 68 19.54 -16.59 2.83
C ALA A 68 19.30 -16.37 4.33
N GLU A 69 19.03 -15.13 4.72
CA GLU A 69 18.80 -14.73 6.11
C GLU A 69 17.49 -13.91 6.18
N PRO A 70 16.32 -14.57 6.09
CA PRO A 70 15.04 -13.89 6.15
C PRO A 70 14.75 -13.38 7.56
N ASN A 71 14.05 -12.25 7.65
CA ASN A 71 13.55 -11.74 8.91
C ASN A 71 12.34 -12.57 9.36
N THR A 72 12.55 -13.39 10.39
CA THR A 72 11.49 -14.25 10.97
C THR A 72 10.79 -13.61 12.17
N LEU A 73 11.17 -12.38 12.54
CA LEU A 73 10.78 -11.71 13.78
C LEU A 73 11.17 -12.48 15.05
N GLY A 74 12.04 -13.48 14.94
CA GLY A 74 12.49 -14.30 16.07
C GLY A 74 13.20 -13.50 17.17
N GLN A 75 13.89 -12.43 16.80
CA GLN A 75 14.58 -11.51 17.73
C GLN A 75 13.63 -10.81 18.71
N TYR A 76 12.34 -10.71 18.39
CA TYR A 76 11.35 -10.06 19.25
C TYR A 76 10.73 -11.01 20.29
N GLY A 77 10.96 -12.32 20.18
CA GLY A 77 10.45 -13.31 21.13
C GLY A 77 8.93 -13.20 21.32
N ALA A 78 8.49 -13.06 22.57
CA ALA A 78 7.05 -12.95 22.90
C ALA A 78 6.39 -11.61 22.49
N LYS A 79 7.16 -10.61 22.10
CA LYS A 79 6.60 -9.34 21.55
C LYS A 79 6.03 -9.55 20.15
N ALA A 80 6.63 -10.44 19.34
CA ALA A 80 6.03 -10.83 18.08
C ALA A 80 4.85 -11.77 18.34
N LYS A 81 3.69 -11.40 17.85
CA LYS A 81 2.42 -12.13 18.01
C LYS A 81 2.18 -13.02 16.80
N ASP A 82 1.44 -14.10 17.02
CA ASP A 82 0.96 -14.91 15.89
C ASP A 82 0.02 -14.08 15.04
N ALA A 83 0.16 -14.19 13.72
CA ALA A 83 -0.58 -13.43 12.73
C ALA A 83 -0.76 -14.27 11.46
N THR A 84 -1.30 -15.48 11.62
CA THR A 84 -1.64 -16.35 10.49
C THR A 84 -2.91 -15.93 9.78
N TYR A 85 -3.74 -15.14 10.44
CA TYR A 85 -4.93 -14.51 9.89
C TYR A 85 -4.97 -13.03 10.29
N ILE A 86 -5.19 -12.15 9.31
CA ILE A 86 -5.29 -10.70 9.54
C ILE A 86 -6.59 -10.22 8.91
N ASP A 87 -7.54 -9.77 9.72
CA ASP A 87 -8.83 -9.25 9.28
C ASP A 87 -8.84 -7.71 9.31
N MET A 88 -8.90 -7.13 8.13
CA MET A 88 -8.96 -5.68 7.91
C MET A 88 -10.38 -5.19 7.58
N SER A 89 -11.41 -6.01 7.76
CA SER A 89 -12.79 -5.67 7.38
C SER A 89 -13.33 -4.45 8.12
N GLY A 90 -12.87 -4.21 9.35
CA GLY A 90 -13.23 -3.01 10.12
C GLY A 90 -12.66 -1.72 9.55
N CYS A 91 -11.51 -1.79 8.87
CA CYS A 91 -10.84 -0.64 8.26
C CYS A 91 -11.30 -0.40 6.81
N TYR A 92 -11.73 -1.46 6.12
CA TYR A 92 -12.12 -1.40 4.70
C TYR A 92 -13.54 -1.96 4.49
N PRO A 93 -14.59 -1.24 4.92
CA PRO A 93 -15.96 -1.77 4.97
C PRO A 93 -16.54 -2.15 3.59
N LEU A 94 -16.04 -1.56 2.51
CA LEU A 94 -16.49 -1.88 1.14
C LEU A 94 -15.89 -3.18 0.62
N THR A 95 -14.60 -3.39 0.83
CA THR A 95 -13.88 -4.56 0.33
C THR A 95 -13.76 -5.66 1.36
N ARG A 96 -13.88 -5.35 2.65
CA ARG A 96 -13.78 -6.27 3.79
C ARG A 96 -12.63 -7.26 3.62
N CYS A 97 -11.44 -6.73 3.32
CA CYS A 97 -10.30 -7.55 2.98
C CYS A 97 -9.68 -8.22 4.21
N TYR A 98 -9.11 -9.39 3.97
CA TYR A 98 -8.36 -10.15 4.96
C TYR A 98 -7.21 -10.90 4.30
N PHE A 99 -6.28 -11.40 5.12
CA PHE A 99 -5.09 -12.10 4.68
C PHE A 99 -4.92 -13.39 5.47
N GLU A 100 -4.60 -14.47 4.77
CA GLU A 100 -4.32 -15.79 5.32
C GLU A 100 -2.88 -16.18 5.00
N PHE A 101 -2.11 -16.51 6.04
CA PHE A 101 -0.72 -16.94 5.86
C PHE A 101 -0.67 -18.41 5.46
N ASN A 102 0.06 -18.71 4.41
CA ASN A 102 0.35 -20.06 3.99
C ASN A 102 1.80 -20.41 4.40
N GLU A 103 1.95 -21.43 5.25
CA GLU A 103 3.24 -21.89 5.75
C GLU A 103 4.11 -22.55 4.67
N ASP A 104 3.50 -23.15 3.64
CA ASP A 104 4.22 -23.88 2.59
C ASP A 104 5.09 -22.96 1.72
N ASP A 105 4.61 -21.75 1.44
CA ASP A 105 5.33 -20.76 0.62
C ASP A 105 5.73 -19.50 1.37
N GLY A 106 5.23 -19.35 2.61
CA GLY A 106 5.51 -18.23 3.47
C GLY A 106 4.94 -16.90 2.99
N LEU A 107 3.76 -16.93 2.34
CA LEU A 107 3.07 -15.76 1.80
C LEU A 107 1.71 -15.56 2.45
N TYR A 108 1.27 -14.31 2.50
CA TYR A 108 -0.09 -13.93 2.85
C TYR A 108 -0.95 -13.86 1.60
N TYR A 109 -2.04 -14.61 1.58
CA TYR A 109 -3.04 -14.65 0.52
C TYR A 109 -4.16 -13.66 0.82
N ARG A 110 -4.37 -12.69 -0.07
CA ARG A 110 -5.40 -11.69 0.12
C ARG A 110 -6.75 -12.15 -0.40
N SER A 111 -7.76 -12.02 0.43
CA SER A 111 -9.16 -12.22 0.07
C SER A 111 -9.97 -10.95 0.33
N GLN A 112 -11.16 -10.85 -0.25
CA GLN A 112 -12.02 -9.68 -0.11
C GLN A 112 -13.47 -10.01 -0.39
N HIS A 113 -14.35 -9.06 -0.07
CA HIS A 113 -15.75 -9.13 -0.46
C HIS A 113 -15.90 -9.11 -1.98
N LEU A 114 -16.65 -10.06 -2.51
CA LEU A 114 -16.90 -10.21 -3.94
C LEU A 114 -18.25 -9.59 -4.35
N SER A 115 -19.34 -10.07 -3.72
CA SER A 115 -20.70 -9.57 -3.96
C SER A 115 -21.66 -10.12 -2.91
N GLY A 116 -22.73 -9.38 -2.62
CA GLY A 116 -23.69 -9.80 -1.59
C GLY A 116 -23.00 -9.99 -0.23
N SER A 117 -23.00 -11.21 0.29
CA SER A 117 -22.29 -11.60 1.53
C SER A 117 -21.14 -12.58 1.28
N THR A 118 -20.71 -12.71 0.04
CA THR A 118 -19.69 -13.70 -0.36
C THR A 118 -18.31 -13.06 -0.35
N ASP A 119 -17.41 -13.65 0.41
CA ASP A 119 -15.98 -13.33 0.40
C ASP A 119 -15.22 -14.41 -0.38
N GLY A 120 -14.05 -14.06 -0.87
CA GLY A 120 -13.21 -14.99 -1.60
C GLY A 120 -11.89 -14.39 -2.08
N PRO A 121 -11.10 -15.16 -2.80
CA PRO A 121 -9.78 -14.76 -3.28
C PRO A 121 -9.83 -13.45 -4.08
N HIS A 122 -8.93 -12.53 -3.77
CA HIS A 122 -8.73 -11.35 -4.59
C HIS A 122 -7.83 -11.70 -5.77
N ILE A 123 -8.44 -11.88 -6.93
CA ILE A 123 -7.78 -12.31 -8.15
C ILE A 123 -7.26 -11.11 -8.93
N ASP A 124 -6.01 -11.16 -9.33
CA ASP A 124 -5.43 -10.23 -10.31
C ASP A 124 -6.03 -10.52 -11.69
N ALA A 125 -6.67 -9.52 -12.27
CA ALA A 125 -7.34 -9.65 -13.56
C ALA A 125 -6.37 -9.89 -14.72
N ALA A 126 -5.11 -9.53 -14.60
CA ALA A 126 -4.11 -9.71 -15.65
C ALA A 126 -3.50 -11.11 -15.64
N THR A 127 -3.29 -11.70 -14.47
CA THR A 127 -2.63 -13.00 -14.31
C THR A 127 -3.62 -14.15 -14.06
N GLY A 128 -4.79 -13.83 -13.49
CA GLY A 128 -5.75 -14.83 -13.03
C GLY A 128 -5.36 -15.51 -11.71
N GLU A 129 -4.30 -15.04 -11.06
CA GLU A 129 -3.80 -15.57 -9.79
C GLU A 129 -4.30 -14.75 -8.59
N GLN A 130 -4.40 -15.39 -7.42
CA GLN A 130 -4.70 -14.67 -6.19
C GLN A 130 -3.54 -13.77 -5.79
N LEU A 131 -3.85 -12.55 -5.31
CA LEU A 131 -2.84 -11.63 -4.80
C LEU A 131 -2.18 -12.17 -3.54
N THR A 132 -0.85 -12.23 -3.56
CA THR A 132 -0.03 -12.70 -2.45
C THR A 132 1.04 -11.69 -2.07
N PHE A 133 1.39 -11.64 -0.78
CA PHE A 133 2.36 -10.69 -0.22
C PHE A 133 3.29 -11.38 0.76
N LYS A 134 4.57 -11.01 0.73
CA LYS A 134 5.56 -11.47 1.72
C LYS A 134 5.49 -10.68 3.01
N ASN A 135 5.14 -9.40 2.90
CA ASN A 135 5.04 -8.47 4.00
C ASN A 135 3.72 -7.72 3.94
N ILE A 136 3.17 -7.40 5.11
CA ILE A 136 2.06 -6.47 5.25
C ILE A 136 2.50 -5.39 6.24
N LEU A 137 2.37 -4.14 5.84
CA LEU A 137 2.55 -2.96 6.69
C LEU A 137 1.20 -2.29 6.90
N VAL A 138 0.91 -1.91 8.13
CA VAL A 138 -0.26 -1.10 8.47
C VAL A 138 0.22 0.24 8.96
N GLN A 139 -0.30 1.31 8.39
CA GLN A 139 -0.05 2.69 8.78
C GLN A 139 -1.33 3.31 9.31
N ASN A 140 -1.38 3.61 10.60
CA ASN A 140 -2.43 4.44 11.15
C ASN A 140 -2.18 5.89 10.74
N THR A 141 -3.21 6.58 10.27
CA THR A 141 -3.12 7.97 9.87
C THR A 141 -4.42 8.70 10.18
N PHE A 142 -4.39 10.00 10.21
CA PHE A 142 -5.62 10.79 10.24
C PHE A 142 -5.90 11.38 8.86
N HIS A 143 -7.12 11.84 8.66
CA HIS A 143 -7.49 12.54 7.46
C HIS A 143 -8.01 13.94 7.78
N GLU A 144 -7.94 14.81 6.79
CA GLU A 144 -8.61 16.10 6.77
C GLU A 144 -9.71 16.08 5.72
N GLU A 145 -10.88 16.62 6.05
CA GLU A 145 -11.96 16.75 5.10
C GLU A 145 -11.71 17.98 4.21
N LEU A 146 -11.56 17.74 2.90
CA LEU A 146 -11.29 18.81 1.92
C LEU A 146 -12.55 19.44 1.34
N GLY A 147 -13.74 19.03 1.82
CA GLY A 147 -15.04 19.38 1.25
C GLY A 147 -15.52 18.42 0.17
N GLU A 148 -16.81 18.48 -0.14
CA GLU A 148 -17.47 17.61 -1.15
C GLU A 148 -17.25 16.09 -0.93
N GLY A 149 -16.94 15.66 0.31
CA GLY A 149 -16.70 14.26 0.66
C GLY A 149 -15.31 13.72 0.30
N TYR A 150 -14.38 14.59 -0.08
CA TYR A 150 -12.99 14.21 -0.29
C TYR A 150 -12.20 14.24 1.01
N LEU A 151 -11.39 13.20 1.21
CA LEU A 151 -10.51 13.03 2.37
C LEU A 151 -9.05 13.10 1.92
N ALA A 152 -8.23 13.86 2.64
CA ALA A 152 -6.78 13.87 2.50
C ALA A 152 -6.14 13.12 3.66
N PHE A 153 -5.63 11.92 3.40
CA PHE A 153 -4.87 11.16 4.38
C PHE A 153 -3.48 11.76 4.60
N GLN A 154 -3.13 12.01 5.86
CA GLN A 154 -1.86 12.62 6.24
C GLN A 154 -0.74 11.57 6.31
N CYS A 155 -0.20 11.24 5.13
CA CYS A 155 0.86 10.25 4.98
C CYS A 155 2.27 10.86 4.91
N HIS A 156 2.45 12.11 5.28
CA HIS A 156 3.72 12.84 5.33
C HIS A 156 3.77 13.80 6.52
N ASP A 157 4.98 14.27 6.86
CA ASP A 157 5.25 15.17 7.99
C ASP A 157 4.65 14.68 9.31
N THR A 158 4.73 13.37 9.56
CA THR A 158 4.09 12.71 10.68
C THR A 158 4.91 11.54 11.21
N THR A 159 4.64 11.18 12.47
CA THR A 159 5.11 9.96 13.15
C THR A 159 3.91 9.33 13.84
N ARG A 160 3.59 8.06 13.53
CA ARG A 160 2.39 7.40 14.04
C ARG A 160 2.57 5.90 14.18
N ASP A 161 1.63 5.27 14.88
CA ASP A 161 1.58 3.83 15.11
C ASP A 161 1.32 3.05 13.82
N GLY A 162 1.80 1.81 13.80
CA GLY A 162 1.57 0.88 12.72
C GLY A 162 1.87 -0.56 13.13
N TRP A 163 1.78 -1.45 12.18
CA TRP A 163 2.09 -2.85 12.36
C TRP A 163 2.89 -3.39 11.18
N PHE A 164 3.78 -4.30 11.48
CA PHE A 164 4.53 -5.05 10.48
C PHE A 164 4.29 -6.55 10.63
N PHE A 165 3.84 -7.19 9.55
CA PHE A 165 3.56 -8.62 9.49
C PHE A 165 4.42 -9.30 8.44
N THR A 166 5.02 -10.40 8.81
CA THR A 166 5.79 -11.28 7.92
C THR A 166 5.94 -12.67 8.54
N ASN A 167 6.02 -13.70 7.72
CA ASN A 167 6.20 -15.10 8.18
C ASN A 167 5.19 -15.54 9.26
N GLY A 168 3.92 -15.20 9.11
CA GLY A 168 2.85 -15.58 10.03
C GLY A 168 2.92 -14.90 11.41
N ARG A 169 3.75 -13.85 11.55
CA ARG A 169 3.92 -13.11 12.80
C ARG A 169 3.83 -11.61 12.59
N GLY A 170 3.48 -10.88 13.65
CA GLY A 170 3.35 -9.42 13.63
C GLY A 170 4.01 -8.75 14.82
N ILE A 171 4.56 -7.56 14.60
CA ILE A 171 5.06 -6.66 15.64
C ILE A 171 4.45 -5.27 15.48
N HIS A 172 4.30 -4.58 16.60
CA HIS A 172 4.01 -3.15 16.58
C HIS A 172 5.21 -2.38 16.05
N VAL A 173 4.96 -1.34 15.27
CA VAL A 173 5.97 -0.43 14.74
C VAL A 173 5.48 1.01 14.81
N ASN A 174 6.43 1.93 14.78
CA ASN A 174 6.15 3.34 14.55
C ASN A 174 6.64 3.68 13.14
N TRP A 175 5.80 4.29 12.33
CA TRP A 175 6.22 4.79 11.03
C TRP A 175 6.36 6.30 11.05
N GLU A 176 7.27 6.82 10.27
CA GLU A 176 7.47 8.25 10.09
C GLU A 176 7.76 8.61 8.65
N LYS A 177 7.37 9.81 8.29
CA LYS A 177 7.76 10.49 7.06
C LYS A 177 7.88 11.98 7.40
N THR A 178 9.10 12.51 7.37
CA THR A 178 9.45 13.83 7.92
C THR A 178 9.25 14.97 6.93
N SER A 179 8.99 14.69 5.67
CA SER A 179 8.66 15.68 4.64
C SER A 179 8.07 15.01 3.41
N ASP A 180 7.50 15.79 2.50
CA ASP A 180 6.98 15.29 1.21
C ASP A 180 8.00 14.46 0.43
N TYR A 181 9.28 14.78 0.54
CA TYR A 181 10.36 14.18 -0.23
C TYR A 181 11.21 13.17 0.55
N SER A 182 10.96 12.99 1.86
CA SER A 182 11.67 12.00 2.65
C SER A 182 11.14 10.58 2.40
N ALA A 183 11.99 9.58 2.64
CA ALA A 183 11.54 8.20 2.68
C ALA A 183 10.59 7.97 3.86
N THR A 184 9.61 7.09 3.69
CA THR A 184 8.85 6.54 4.81
C THR A 184 9.69 5.49 5.52
N ARG A 185 9.83 5.61 6.84
CA ARG A 185 10.61 4.71 7.69
C ARG A 185 9.71 4.03 8.70
N TYR A 186 10.08 2.83 9.09
CA TYR A 186 9.38 2.05 10.11
C TYR A 186 10.38 1.59 11.16
N TYR A 187 10.05 1.80 12.42
CA TYR A 187 10.91 1.47 13.56
C TYR A 187 10.15 0.59 14.54
N ASP A 188 10.84 -0.32 15.16
CA ASP A 188 10.29 -1.08 16.28
C ASP A 188 10.16 -0.22 17.55
N ASP A 189 9.62 -0.82 18.62
CA ASP A 189 9.45 -0.12 19.92
C ASP A 189 10.78 0.24 20.62
N ASN A 190 11.92 -0.25 20.12
CA ASN A 190 13.23 0.14 20.61
C ASN A 190 13.84 1.29 19.78
N GLY A 191 13.23 1.67 18.69
CA GLY A 191 13.72 2.67 17.75
C GLY A 191 14.65 2.13 16.68
N ASP A 192 14.75 0.80 16.54
CA ASP A 192 15.52 0.17 15.48
C ASP A 192 14.69 0.08 14.19
N GLU A 193 15.27 0.51 13.07
CA GLU A 193 14.59 0.43 11.77
C GLU A 193 14.33 -1.03 11.37
N ILE A 194 13.09 -1.34 11.01
CA ILE A 194 12.70 -2.68 10.60
C ILE A 194 13.31 -3.07 9.25
N ILE A 195 13.52 -4.37 9.07
CA ILE A 195 14.01 -4.96 7.84
C ILE A 195 12.90 -5.82 7.25
N LEU A 196 12.44 -5.47 6.04
CA LEU A 196 11.43 -6.23 5.32
C LEU A 196 12.03 -7.48 4.68
N ASN A 197 11.23 -8.51 4.49
CA ASN A 197 11.64 -9.63 3.66
C ASN A 197 11.55 -9.26 2.18
N THR A 198 12.48 -9.77 1.37
CA THR A 198 12.43 -9.62 -0.08
C THR A 198 11.16 -10.27 -0.63
N GLY A 199 10.37 -9.51 -1.36
CA GLY A 199 9.08 -9.94 -1.93
C GLY A 199 8.09 -8.78 -2.04
N LYS A 200 6.86 -9.10 -2.45
CA LYS A 200 5.78 -8.10 -2.52
C LYS A 200 5.40 -7.63 -1.11
N THR A 201 5.20 -6.34 -0.95
CA THR A 201 4.71 -5.73 0.30
C THR A 201 3.39 -5.04 0.05
N MET A 202 2.39 -5.32 0.87
CA MET A 202 1.15 -4.56 0.94
C MET A 202 1.26 -3.52 2.03
N ILE A 203 0.97 -2.26 1.71
CA ILE A 203 0.86 -1.17 2.68
C ILE A 203 -0.62 -0.85 2.83
N CYS A 204 -1.16 -1.09 4.02
CA CYS A 204 -2.54 -0.80 4.39
C CYS A 204 -2.56 0.51 5.16
N ILE A 205 -3.11 1.55 4.57
CA ILE A 205 -3.30 2.85 5.23
C ILE A 205 -4.69 2.83 5.85
N ILE A 206 -4.78 3.02 7.15
CA ILE A 206 -6.02 2.99 7.91
C ILE A 206 -6.21 4.30 8.68
N GLU A 207 -7.45 4.63 8.99
CA GLU A 207 -7.80 5.82 9.75
C GLU A 207 -7.59 5.61 11.25
N ASP A 208 -7.24 6.68 11.96
CA ASP A 208 -7.21 6.67 13.42
C ASP A 208 -8.61 6.31 13.96
N GLY A 209 -8.64 5.32 14.85
CA GLY A 209 -9.88 4.81 15.40
C GLY A 209 -10.43 3.58 14.66
N ASP A 210 -9.97 3.30 13.47
CA ASP A 210 -10.22 2.02 12.81
C ASP A 210 -9.56 0.88 13.58
N SER A 211 -10.17 -0.29 13.53
CA SER A 211 -9.65 -1.47 14.18
C SER A 211 -9.62 -2.67 13.24
N PHE A 212 -8.55 -3.41 13.33
CA PHE A 212 -8.39 -4.70 12.68
C PHE A 212 -8.01 -5.75 13.72
N THR A 213 -8.15 -7.01 13.39
CA THR A 213 -7.79 -8.12 14.27
C THR A 213 -6.83 -9.07 13.58
N PHE A 214 -6.04 -9.79 14.36
CA PHE A 214 -5.15 -10.83 13.86
C PHE A 214 -4.88 -11.90 14.93
N HIS A 215 -4.56 -13.10 14.51
CA HIS A 215 -4.21 -14.23 15.36
C HIS A 215 -3.38 -15.27 14.62
#